data_2af40dcc7af6c267565e4493be35d1ec
#
_entry.id   2af40dcc7af6c267565e4493be35d1ec
#
_cell.length_a   1.000
_cell.length_b   1.000
_cell.length_c   1.000
_cell.angle_alpha   90.00
_cell.angle_beta   90.00
_cell.angle_gamma   90.00
#
_symmetry.space_group_name_H-M   'P 1'
#
loop_
_entity.id
_entity.type
_entity.pdbx_description
1 polymer ?
#
loop_
_entity_poly.entity_id
_entity_poly.type
_entity_poly.pdbx_seq_one_letter_code
_entity_poly.pdbx_strand_id
1 'polypeptide(L)'
;FGISQGDVKELTVTNAEEREYLKGLVDESLIGTKSISCVYIEALGEGKGLDVTVKNITWCTPDMYMNAMVTAGITDANVKIVAPFNVSGTAALTGIYKAYEDITGKKLDNDAKLVGTQELTVTAELADEIGSADSTAIVNQLKLILDQTKDMTDDQLREEIKKIAAEYDVSLTDSQIDSLVSLCRSMEKLDTAALKEKVEQVQKYLKDIVSKQGEIKQFLSNVADTVTEFVNKVVDFIRGIFG
;
A
#
# COMPACT_ATOMS: atom_id res chain seq x y z
N PHE A 1 8.40 -17.73 -3.06
CA PHE A 1 8.67 -16.85 -4.20
C PHE A 1 8.74 -17.60 -5.53
N GLY A 2 8.99 -18.92 -5.53
CA GLY A 2 9.16 -19.72 -6.76
C GLY A 2 10.50 -19.48 -7.47
N ILE A 3 11.52 -19.05 -6.73
CA ILE A 3 12.89 -18.81 -7.16
C ILE A 3 13.84 -19.73 -6.37
N SER A 4 14.99 -20.08 -6.95
CA SER A 4 16.02 -20.86 -6.27
C SER A 4 17.06 -19.94 -5.61
N GLN A 5 17.72 -20.46 -4.57
CA GLN A 5 18.86 -19.76 -3.97
C GLN A 5 19.95 -19.54 -5.03
N GLY A 6 20.44 -18.31 -5.14
CA GLY A 6 21.43 -17.92 -6.15
C GLY A 6 20.85 -17.34 -7.46
N ASP A 7 19.53 -17.45 -7.70
CA ASP A 7 18.89 -16.79 -8.86
C ASP A 7 18.77 -15.27 -8.65
N VAL A 8 18.84 -14.83 -7.40
CA VAL A 8 18.71 -13.43 -6.99
C VAL A 8 19.81 -13.05 -6.00
N LYS A 9 20.07 -11.75 -5.89
CA LYS A 9 20.94 -11.22 -4.85
C LYS A 9 20.19 -11.23 -3.51
N GLU A 10 20.78 -11.84 -2.50
CA GLU A 10 20.21 -11.89 -1.16
C GLU A 10 20.77 -10.76 -0.29
N LEU A 11 19.91 -10.06 0.42
CA LEU A 11 20.24 -9.03 1.39
C LEU A 11 19.57 -9.38 2.72
N THR A 12 20.28 -9.13 3.82
CA THR A 12 19.74 -9.34 5.16
C THR A 12 19.46 -8.01 5.81
N VAL A 13 18.27 -7.88 6.43
CA VAL A 13 17.91 -6.78 7.32
C VAL A 13 17.95 -7.31 8.75
N THR A 14 18.68 -6.60 9.59
CA THR A 14 18.77 -6.91 11.02
C THR A 14 17.67 -6.17 11.80
N ASN A 15 17.29 -6.68 12.96
CA ASN A 15 16.37 -5.98 13.84
C ASN A 15 16.91 -4.60 14.30
N ALA A 16 18.23 -4.42 14.33
CA ALA A 16 18.84 -3.12 14.62
C ALA A 16 18.54 -2.09 13.51
N GLU A 17 18.65 -2.47 12.22
CA GLU A 17 18.30 -1.63 11.09
C GLU A 17 16.79 -1.31 11.08
N GLU A 18 15.94 -2.28 11.38
CA GLU A 18 14.50 -2.07 11.51
C GLU A 18 14.19 -1.04 12.61
N ARG A 19 14.82 -1.16 13.78
CA ARG A 19 14.62 -0.25 14.90
C ARG A 19 15.08 1.19 14.62
N GLU A 20 16.06 1.36 13.76
CA GLU A 20 16.50 2.71 13.33
C GLU A 20 15.35 3.50 12.69
N TYR A 21 14.49 2.83 11.92
CA TYR A 21 13.33 3.44 11.26
C TYR A 21 12.08 3.49 12.13
N LEU A 22 11.88 2.53 13.03
CA LEU A 22 10.63 2.36 13.76
C LEU A 22 10.65 2.97 15.18
N LYS A 23 11.84 3.27 15.71
CA LYS A 23 11.99 3.77 17.08
C LYS A 23 11.25 5.09 17.28
N GLY A 24 10.31 5.08 18.23
CA GLY A 24 9.50 6.24 18.56
C GLY A 24 8.31 6.49 17.62
N LEU A 25 8.13 5.65 16.59
CA LEU A 25 6.96 5.69 15.68
C LEU A 25 5.90 4.67 16.07
N VAL A 26 6.31 3.56 16.65
CA VAL A 26 5.42 2.48 17.11
C VAL A 26 5.82 2.02 18.49
N ASP A 27 4.87 1.36 19.18
CA ASP A 27 5.16 0.68 20.44
C ASP A 27 6.25 -0.38 20.23
N GLU A 28 7.20 -0.46 21.16
CA GLU A 28 8.32 -1.40 21.12
C GLU A 28 7.85 -2.88 21.00
N SER A 29 6.66 -3.20 21.51
CA SER A 29 6.06 -4.52 21.41
C SER A 29 5.69 -4.91 19.99
N LEU A 30 5.37 -3.94 19.14
CA LEU A 30 5.02 -4.14 17.72
C LEU A 30 6.25 -4.34 16.83
N ILE A 31 7.39 -3.73 17.20
CA ILE A 31 8.66 -3.94 16.47
C ILE A 31 9.16 -5.38 16.67
N GLY A 32 8.90 -5.97 17.81
CA GLY A 32 9.39 -7.31 18.16
C GLY A 32 10.90 -7.36 18.35
N THR A 33 11.44 -8.58 18.41
CA THR A 33 12.87 -8.83 18.65
C THR A 33 13.59 -9.46 17.45
N LYS A 34 12.86 -9.78 16.38
CA LYS A 34 13.38 -10.47 15.19
C LYS A 34 12.67 -9.98 13.94
N SER A 35 13.44 -9.64 12.92
CA SER A 35 12.94 -9.40 11.56
C SER A 35 12.78 -10.77 10.86
N ILE A 36 11.52 -11.20 10.64
CA ILE A 36 11.22 -12.57 10.17
C ILE A 36 10.66 -12.55 8.75
N SER A 37 10.02 -11.45 8.32
CA SER A 37 9.46 -11.34 6.99
C SER A 37 10.56 -11.33 5.92
N CYS A 38 10.28 -11.96 4.79
CA CYS A 38 11.12 -11.93 3.60
C CYS A 38 10.44 -11.08 2.53
N VAL A 39 11.25 -10.34 1.79
CA VAL A 39 10.79 -9.49 0.68
C VAL A 39 11.50 -9.95 -0.60
N TYR A 40 10.74 -10.14 -1.66
CA TYR A 40 11.24 -10.18 -3.03
C TYR A 40 10.81 -8.91 -3.73
N ILE A 41 11.76 -8.21 -4.35
CA ILE A 41 11.50 -6.98 -5.10
C ILE A 41 12.13 -7.07 -6.50
N GLU A 42 11.36 -6.63 -7.47
CA GLU A 42 11.79 -6.41 -8.84
C GLU A 42 11.54 -4.93 -9.18
N ALA A 43 12.60 -4.18 -9.42
CA ALA A 43 12.47 -2.80 -9.87
C ALA A 43 12.01 -2.77 -11.33
N LEU A 44 10.99 -2.00 -11.63
CA LEU A 44 10.40 -1.86 -12.95
C LEU A 44 10.87 -0.57 -13.64
N GLY A 45 10.63 -0.48 -14.94
CA GLY A 45 10.82 0.76 -15.69
C GLY A 45 9.76 1.80 -15.31
N GLU A 46 10.09 3.07 -15.51
CA GLU A 46 9.23 4.23 -15.22
C GLU A 46 7.81 4.08 -15.79
N GLY A 47 6.80 4.41 -14.98
CA GLY A 47 5.39 4.37 -15.35
C GLY A 47 4.76 2.97 -15.37
N LYS A 48 5.46 1.96 -14.86
CA LYS A 48 4.92 0.58 -14.74
C LYS A 48 4.09 0.38 -13.48
N GLY A 49 4.22 1.27 -12.50
CA GLY A 49 3.46 1.26 -11.26
C GLY A 49 3.95 0.26 -10.23
N LEU A 50 3.19 0.16 -9.15
CA LEU A 50 3.46 -0.73 -8.02
C LEU A 50 2.48 -1.90 -8.01
N ASP A 51 3.01 -3.10 -7.79
CA ASP A 51 2.24 -4.28 -7.43
C ASP A 51 2.81 -4.89 -6.15
N VAL A 52 1.97 -5.03 -5.13
CA VAL A 52 2.38 -5.55 -3.82
C VAL A 52 1.48 -6.71 -3.44
N THR A 53 2.09 -7.84 -3.12
CA THR A 53 1.40 -9.02 -2.59
C THR A 53 1.97 -9.42 -1.25
N VAL A 54 1.10 -9.86 -0.34
CA VAL A 54 1.49 -10.28 1.01
C VAL A 54 1.01 -11.70 1.31
N LYS A 55 1.78 -12.43 2.13
CA LYS A 55 1.38 -13.74 2.67
C LYS A 55 1.87 -13.87 4.11
N ASN A 56 0.97 -14.22 5.01
CA ASN A 56 1.20 -14.29 6.46
C ASN A 56 1.64 -12.94 7.06
N ILE A 57 1.20 -11.84 6.46
CA ILE A 57 1.30 -10.50 7.00
C ILE A 57 -0.12 -10.10 7.41
N THR A 58 -0.33 -9.74 8.67
CA THR A 58 -1.69 -9.60 9.23
C THR A 58 -2.05 -8.20 9.64
N TRP A 59 -1.11 -7.28 9.72
CA TRP A 59 -1.35 -5.90 10.14
C TRP A 59 -1.17 -4.90 8.99
N CYS A 60 -0.04 -4.97 8.29
CA CYS A 60 0.19 -4.10 7.12
C CYS A 60 -0.43 -4.72 5.86
N THR A 61 -1.28 -3.98 5.17
CA THR A 61 -1.90 -4.42 3.90
C THR A 61 -1.06 -4.03 2.68
N PRO A 62 -1.29 -4.64 1.48
CA PRO A 62 -0.62 -4.23 0.25
C PRO A 62 -0.73 -2.73 -0.04
N ASP A 63 -1.92 -2.15 0.15
CA ASP A 63 -2.17 -0.72 -0.13
C ASP A 63 -1.37 0.20 0.81
N MET A 64 -1.24 -0.19 2.08
CA MET A 64 -0.41 0.54 3.05
C MET A 64 1.06 0.55 2.66
N TYR A 65 1.59 -0.60 2.20
CA TYR A 65 2.95 -0.67 1.68
C TYR A 65 3.13 0.18 0.43
N MET A 66 2.20 0.11 -0.54
CA MET A 66 2.27 0.94 -1.74
C MET A 66 2.32 2.43 -1.40
N ASN A 67 1.48 2.88 -0.47
CA ASN A 67 1.45 4.27 -0.04
C ASN A 67 2.77 4.71 0.61
N ALA A 68 3.30 3.91 1.52
CA ALA A 68 4.58 4.18 2.17
C ALA A 68 5.75 4.18 1.19
N MET A 69 5.74 3.27 0.20
CA MET A 69 6.73 3.22 -0.88
C MET A 69 6.68 4.47 -1.74
N VAL A 70 5.50 4.95 -2.12
CA VAL A 70 5.32 6.20 -2.87
C VAL A 70 5.91 7.38 -2.10
N THR A 71 5.64 7.46 -0.81
CA THR A 71 6.19 8.51 0.07
C THR A 71 7.71 8.46 0.14
N ALA A 72 8.28 7.26 0.20
CA ALA A 72 9.73 7.06 0.14
C ALA A 72 10.35 7.27 -1.26
N GLY A 73 9.53 7.46 -2.29
CA GLY A 73 9.99 7.72 -3.66
C GLY A 73 10.08 6.49 -4.56
N ILE A 74 9.49 5.36 -4.18
CA ILE A 74 9.39 4.15 -4.99
C ILE A 74 8.02 4.13 -5.66
N THR A 75 8.00 4.15 -7.00
CA THR A 75 6.77 4.22 -7.80
C THR A 75 6.60 3.07 -8.77
N ASP A 76 7.67 2.32 -9.04
CA ASP A 76 7.69 1.30 -10.08
C ASP A 76 8.44 0.04 -9.60
N ALA A 77 7.69 -0.92 -9.05
CA ALA A 77 8.23 -2.19 -8.55
C ALA A 77 7.16 -3.27 -8.40
N ASN A 78 7.54 -4.52 -8.59
CA ASN A 78 6.79 -5.67 -8.09
C ASN A 78 7.38 -6.11 -6.75
N VAL A 79 6.56 -6.23 -5.73
CA VAL A 79 6.98 -6.58 -4.38
C VAL A 79 6.14 -7.73 -3.83
N LYS A 80 6.81 -8.77 -3.35
CA LYS A 80 6.17 -9.87 -2.64
C LYS A 80 6.72 -9.93 -1.22
N ILE A 81 5.84 -9.90 -0.23
CA ILE A 81 6.19 -9.91 1.18
C ILE A 81 5.61 -11.17 1.81
N VAL A 82 6.45 -12.00 2.38
CA VAL A 82 6.02 -13.27 2.97
C VAL A 82 6.67 -13.49 4.33
N ALA A 83 5.97 -14.21 5.20
CA ALA A 83 6.54 -14.72 6.44
C ALA A 83 6.18 -16.20 6.63
N PRO A 84 6.96 -16.98 7.40
CA PRO A 84 6.68 -18.40 7.63
C PRO A 84 5.44 -18.64 8.49
N PHE A 85 5.03 -17.64 9.27
CA PHE A 85 3.83 -17.58 10.11
C PHE A 85 3.34 -16.13 10.19
N ASN A 86 2.19 -15.90 10.80
CA ASN A 86 1.59 -14.55 10.91
C ASN A 86 2.48 -13.59 11.71
N VAL A 87 2.79 -12.45 11.09
CA VAL A 87 3.55 -11.34 11.69
C VAL A 87 2.90 -9.99 11.32
N SER A 88 3.24 -8.91 12.02
CA SER A 88 2.74 -7.56 11.71
C SER A 88 3.17 -7.08 10.32
N GLY A 89 4.43 -7.25 9.99
CA GLY A 89 5.02 -6.90 8.69
C GLY A 89 5.80 -5.59 8.65
N THR A 90 5.91 -4.85 9.74
CA THR A 90 6.60 -3.55 9.78
C THR A 90 8.04 -3.60 9.28
N ALA A 91 8.79 -4.66 9.62
CA ALA A 91 10.17 -4.87 9.18
C ALA A 91 10.34 -4.97 7.66
N ALA A 92 9.30 -5.39 6.94
CA ALA A 92 9.38 -5.60 5.50
C ALA A 92 9.70 -4.32 4.73
N LEU A 93 9.20 -3.17 5.19
CA LEU A 93 9.45 -1.89 4.53
C LEU A 93 10.92 -1.50 4.53
N THR A 94 11.64 -1.76 5.64
CA THR A 94 13.11 -1.58 5.71
C THR A 94 13.82 -2.47 4.68
N GLY A 95 13.35 -3.71 4.51
CA GLY A 95 13.86 -4.64 3.49
C GLY A 95 13.63 -4.14 2.08
N ILE A 96 12.45 -3.57 1.80
CA ILE A 96 12.10 -2.97 0.51
C ILE A 96 13.05 -1.82 0.19
N TYR A 97 13.26 -0.89 1.11
CA TYR A 97 14.16 0.26 0.91
C TYR A 97 15.58 -0.19 0.60
N LYS A 98 16.13 -1.09 1.43
CA LYS A 98 17.49 -1.61 1.26
C LYS A 98 17.68 -2.31 -0.09
N ALA A 99 16.74 -3.17 -0.46
CA ALA A 99 16.79 -3.90 -1.71
C ALA A 99 16.62 -2.98 -2.94
N TYR A 100 15.69 -2.03 -2.88
CA TYR A 100 15.47 -1.08 -3.96
C TYR A 100 16.72 -0.20 -4.22
N GLU A 101 17.33 0.34 -3.16
CA GLU A 101 18.58 1.10 -3.27
C GLU A 101 19.71 0.26 -3.88
N ASP A 102 19.81 -1.01 -3.50
CA ASP A 102 20.84 -1.91 -4.01
C ASP A 102 20.63 -2.26 -5.48
N ILE A 103 19.39 -2.57 -5.89
CA ILE A 103 19.07 -2.95 -7.27
C ILE A 103 19.23 -1.76 -8.22
N THR A 104 18.75 -0.59 -7.82
CA THR A 104 18.72 0.58 -8.69
C THR A 104 20.00 1.41 -8.64
N GLY A 105 20.81 1.24 -7.62
CA GLY A 105 21.95 2.10 -7.30
C GLY A 105 21.57 3.52 -6.87
N LYS A 106 20.26 3.83 -6.78
CA LYS A 106 19.74 5.13 -6.35
C LYS A 106 19.53 5.13 -4.84
N LYS A 107 19.97 6.20 -4.18
CA LYS A 107 19.67 6.39 -2.77
C LYS A 107 18.31 7.04 -2.60
N LEU A 108 17.48 6.45 -1.75
CA LEU A 108 16.25 7.07 -1.29
C LEU A 108 16.59 8.14 -0.24
N ASP A 109 15.82 9.19 -0.23
CA ASP A 109 15.95 10.22 0.81
C ASP A 109 15.64 9.64 2.19
N ASN A 110 16.48 9.93 3.20
CA ASN A 110 16.33 9.36 4.53
C ASN A 110 15.07 9.88 5.24
N ASP A 111 14.76 11.16 5.08
CA ASP A 111 13.57 11.75 5.68
C ASP A 111 12.31 11.15 5.02
N ALA A 112 12.33 10.95 3.70
CA ALA A 112 11.25 10.29 2.98
C ALA A 112 11.05 8.82 3.41
N LYS A 113 12.12 8.07 3.67
CA LYS A 113 12.03 6.71 4.26
C LYS A 113 11.42 6.72 5.66
N LEU A 114 11.83 7.66 6.52
CA LEU A 114 11.28 7.81 7.87
C LEU A 114 9.79 8.17 7.82
N VAL A 115 9.41 9.13 6.98
CA VAL A 115 8.01 9.55 6.81
C VAL A 115 7.17 8.42 6.21
N GLY A 116 7.68 7.68 5.23
CA GLY A 116 6.98 6.50 4.67
C GLY A 116 6.79 5.40 5.72
N THR A 117 7.76 5.20 6.62
CA THR A 117 7.63 4.25 7.73
C THR A 117 6.61 4.74 8.76
N GLN A 118 6.61 6.04 9.11
CA GLN A 118 5.58 6.64 9.94
C GLN A 118 4.19 6.50 9.32
N GLU A 119 4.06 6.74 8.03
CA GLU A 119 2.81 6.55 7.30
C GLU A 119 2.29 5.12 7.40
N LEU A 120 3.14 4.12 7.13
CA LEU A 120 2.76 2.72 7.25
C LEU A 120 2.17 2.39 8.62
N THR A 121 2.83 2.86 9.68
CA THR A 121 2.44 2.55 11.05
C THR A 121 1.18 3.30 11.48
N VAL A 122 1.08 4.61 11.21
CA VAL A 122 -0.10 5.42 11.52
C VAL A 122 -1.33 4.89 10.76
N THR A 123 -1.16 4.51 9.49
CA THR A 123 -2.25 3.95 8.69
C THR A 123 -2.71 2.60 9.22
N ALA A 124 -1.78 1.73 9.66
CA ALA A 124 -2.11 0.43 10.20
C ALA A 124 -2.78 0.53 11.59
N GLU A 125 -2.29 1.42 12.48
CA GLU A 125 -2.95 1.72 13.76
C GLU A 125 -4.36 2.26 13.56
N LEU A 126 -4.55 3.17 12.60
CA LEU A 126 -5.86 3.70 12.27
C LEU A 126 -6.78 2.61 11.73
N ALA A 127 -6.24 1.68 10.93
CA ALA A 127 -6.99 0.58 10.33
C ALA A 127 -7.55 -0.43 11.35
N ASP A 128 -6.92 -0.59 12.50
CA ASP A 128 -7.40 -1.45 13.59
C ASP A 128 -8.78 -0.98 14.11
N GLU A 129 -9.08 0.32 13.97
CA GLU A 129 -10.32 0.92 14.46
C GLU A 129 -11.36 1.16 13.34
N ILE A 130 -10.91 1.63 12.17
CA ILE A 130 -11.81 2.06 11.09
C ILE A 130 -11.75 1.19 9.83
N GLY A 131 -10.83 0.22 9.78
CA GLY A 131 -10.60 -0.63 8.61
C GLY A 131 -9.54 -0.08 7.65
N SER A 132 -8.91 -0.98 6.91
CA SER A 132 -7.76 -0.67 6.05
C SER A 132 -8.11 0.19 4.83
N ALA A 133 -9.29 0.04 4.27
CA ALA A 133 -9.70 0.80 3.10
C ALA A 133 -9.85 2.29 3.45
N ASP A 134 -10.58 2.60 4.51
CA ASP A 134 -10.86 3.98 4.93
C ASP A 134 -9.62 4.67 5.48
N SER A 135 -8.80 3.96 6.28
CA SER A 135 -7.54 4.51 6.79
C SER A 135 -6.59 4.89 5.66
N THR A 136 -6.44 4.01 4.67
CA THR A 136 -5.61 4.25 3.48
C THR A 136 -6.14 5.42 2.64
N ALA A 137 -7.47 5.50 2.47
CA ALA A 137 -8.12 6.56 1.71
C ALA A 137 -7.94 7.94 2.38
N ILE A 138 -8.15 8.03 3.70
CA ILE A 138 -7.97 9.26 4.48
C ILE A 138 -6.52 9.76 4.36
N VAL A 139 -5.53 8.89 4.56
CA VAL A 139 -4.11 9.28 4.43
C VAL A 139 -3.78 9.73 3.01
N ASN A 140 -4.33 9.08 1.98
CA ASN A 140 -4.13 9.51 0.61
C ASN A 140 -4.75 10.87 0.30
N GLN A 141 -5.93 11.18 0.83
CA GLN A 141 -6.55 12.49 0.69
C GLN A 141 -5.68 13.59 1.33
N LEU A 142 -5.14 13.32 2.53
CA LEU A 142 -4.22 14.26 3.19
C LEU A 142 -2.97 14.53 2.34
N LYS A 143 -2.39 13.53 1.70
CA LYS A 143 -1.25 13.73 0.79
C LYS A 143 -1.55 14.66 -0.38
N LEU A 144 -2.77 14.60 -0.92
CA LEU A 144 -3.17 15.42 -2.07
C LEU A 144 -3.33 16.90 -1.71
N ILE A 145 -3.53 17.23 -0.44
CA ILE A 145 -3.76 18.60 0.03
C ILE A 145 -2.59 19.19 0.84
N LEU A 146 -1.42 18.52 0.88
CA LEU A 146 -0.28 18.96 1.68
C LEU A 146 0.16 20.40 1.38
N ASP A 147 0.02 20.87 0.15
CA ASP A 147 0.33 22.27 -0.20
C ASP A 147 -0.60 23.26 0.51
N GLN A 148 -1.83 22.86 0.82
CA GLN A 148 -2.81 23.68 1.54
C GLN A 148 -2.60 23.57 3.05
N THR A 149 -2.23 22.38 3.56
CA THR A 149 -2.07 22.16 4.99
C THR A 149 -0.86 22.88 5.57
N LYS A 150 0.17 23.19 4.78
CA LYS A 150 1.35 23.98 5.20
C LYS A 150 1.01 25.34 5.82
N ASP A 151 -0.05 25.96 5.32
CA ASP A 151 -0.50 27.30 5.78
C ASP A 151 -1.53 27.19 6.92
N MET A 152 -1.96 25.99 7.29
CA MET A 152 -2.93 25.75 8.35
C MET A 152 -2.25 25.69 9.73
N THR A 153 -2.92 26.23 10.74
CA THR A 153 -2.59 25.93 12.14
C THR A 153 -2.97 24.48 12.46
N ASP A 154 -2.45 23.93 13.55
CA ASP A 154 -2.81 22.55 13.94
C ASP A 154 -4.31 22.41 14.21
N ASP A 155 -4.96 23.42 14.78
CA ASP A 155 -6.42 23.40 14.98
C ASP A 155 -7.17 23.37 13.63
N GLN A 156 -6.73 24.14 12.63
CA GLN A 156 -7.30 24.13 11.29
C GLN A 156 -7.09 22.78 10.59
N LEU A 157 -5.90 22.21 10.73
CA LEU A 157 -5.58 20.89 10.19
C LEU A 157 -6.42 19.78 10.84
N ARG A 158 -6.64 19.86 12.16
CA ARG A 158 -7.52 18.93 12.89
C ARG A 158 -8.96 18.97 12.34
N GLU A 159 -9.50 20.15 12.09
CA GLU A 159 -10.83 20.29 11.50
C GLU A 159 -10.88 19.78 10.04
N GLU A 160 -9.81 19.96 9.28
CA GLU A 160 -9.74 19.43 7.91
C GLU A 160 -9.66 17.90 7.92
N ILE A 161 -8.87 17.29 8.81
CA ILE A 161 -8.82 15.83 9.01
C ILE A 161 -10.20 15.28 9.36
N LYS A 162 -10.94 15.93 10.27
CA LYS A 162 -12.32 15.53 10.62
C LYS A 162 -13.26 15.57 9.41
N LYS A 163 -13.15 16.58 8.56
CA LYS A 163 -13.97 16.70 7.34
C LYS A 163 -13.65 15.56 6.37
N ILE A 164 -12.37 15.30 6.13
CA ILE A 164 -11.95 14.18 5.26
C ILE A 164 -12.47 12.85 5.81
N ALA A 165 -12.34 12.60 7.12
CA ALA A 165 -12.85 11.38 7.72
C ALA A 165 -14.38 11.25 7.58
N ALA A 166 -15.10 12.35 7.70
CA ALA A 166 -16.56 12.37 7.52
C ALA A 166 -17.01 12.02 6.09
N GLU A 167 -16.19 12.25 5.07
CA GLU A 167 -16.46 11.81 3.69
C GLU A 167 -16.51 10.29 3.54
N TYR A 168 -15.92 9.56 4.49
CA TYR A 168 -15.90 8.09 4.60
C TYR A 168 -16.83 7.56 5.72
N ASP A 169 -17.71 8.41 6.24
CA ASP A 169 -18.59 8.07 7.38
C ASP A 169 -17.82 7.63 8.65
N VAL A 170 -16.59 8.13 8.81
CA VAL A 170 -15.70 7.80 9.94
C VAL A 170 -15.65 8.95 10.94
N SER A 171 -15.72 8.58 12.23
CA SER A 171 -15.46 9.48 13.36
C SER A 171 -14.14 9.11 14.03
N LEU A 172 -13.19 10.04 14.05
CA LEU A 172 -11.87 9.86 14.64
C LEU A 172 -11.81 10.34 16.09
N THR A 173 -11.05 9.63 16.92
CA THR A 173 -10.68 10.07 18.26
C THR A 173 -9.64 11.19 18.21
N ASP A 174 -9.50 11.96 19.29
CA ASP A 174 -8.47 13.02 19.37
C ASP A 174 -7.05 12.46 19.19
N SER A 175 -6.77 11.27 19.72
CA SER A 175 -5.46 10.60 19.55
C SER A 175 -5.16 10.25 18.10
N GLN A 176 -6.16 9.74 17.35
CA GLN A 176 -6.02 9.44 15.93
C GLN A 176 -5.79 10.70 15.10
N ILE A 177 -6.53 11.77 15.43
CA ILE A 177 -6.34 13.08 14.79
C ILE A 177 -4.93 13.61 15.08
N ASP A 178 -4.42 13.50 16.32
CA ASP A 178 -3.05 13.91 16.67
C ASP A 178 -2.00 13.14 15.88
N SER A 179 -2.18 11.83 15.70
CA SER A 179 -1.29 11.00 14.89
C SER A 179 -1.29 11.43 13.41
N LEU A 180 -2.47 11.74 12.84
CA LEU A 180 -2.59 12.23 11.48
C LEU A 180 -2.02 13.65 11.30
N VAL A 181 -2.21 14.55 12.28
CA VAL A 181 -1.56 15.88 12.29
C VAL A 181 -0.04 15.72 12.27
N SER A 182 0.50 14.87 13.17
CA SER A 182 1.94 14.59 13.22
C SER A 182 2.48 14.03 11.90
N LEU A 183 1.75 13.11 11.27
CA LEU A 183 2.09 12.56 9.97
C LEU A 183 2.09 13.64 8.88
N CYS A 184 1.04 14.48 8.80
CA CYS A 184 0.98 15.59 7.84
C CYS A 184 2.17 16.53 8.02
N ARG A 185 2.49 16.93 9.24
CA ARG A 185 3.64 17.80 9.54
C ARG A 185 4.98 17.17 9.14
N SER A 186 5.09 15.85 9.22
CA SER A 186 6.26 15.14 8.73
C SER A 186 6.32 15.14 7.20
N MET A 187 5.20 14.88 6.52
CA MET A 187 5.09 14.90 5.05
C MET A 187 5.35 16.30 4.46
N GLU A 188 4.92 17.36 5.12
CA GLU A 188 5.14 18.76 4.69
C GLU A 188 6.61 19.16 4.61
N LYS A 189 7.51 18.42 5.25
CA LYS A 189 8.97 18.63 5.18
C LYS A 189 9.59 18.05 3.90
N LEU A 190 8.86 17.17 3.22
CA LEU A 190 9.27 16.61 1.95
C LEU A 190 8.94 17.54 0.78
N ASP A 191 9.37 17.19 -0.42
CA ASP A 191 8.89 17.83 -1.66
C ASP A 191 7.43 17.42 -1.89
N THR A 192 6.49 18.24 -1.38
CA THR A 192 5.06 17.97 -1.42
C THR A 192 4.50 17.98 -2.84
N ALA A 193 5.08 18.78 -3.75
CA ALA A 193 4.66 18.80 -5.15
C ALA A 193 5.03 17.50 -5.85
N ALA A 194 6.27 17.04 -5.68
CA ALA A 194 6.71 15.75 -6.21
C ALA A 194 5.95 14.57 -5.56
N LEU A 195 5.64 14.63 -4.26
CA LEU A 195 4.86 13.60 -3.57
C LEU A 195 3.43 13.52 -4.13
N LYS A 196 2.77 14.66 -4.31
CA LYS A 196 1.43 14.75 -4.89
C LYS A 196 1.39 14.14 -6.30
N GLU A 197 2.32 14.52 -7.16
CA GLU A 197 2.42 13.97 -8.52
C GLU A 197 2.55 12.44 -8.51
N LYS A 198 3.40 11.89 -7.64
CA LYS A 198 3.58 10.43 -7.50
C LYS A 198 2.29 9.74 -7.01
N VAL A 199 1.60 10.34 -6.03
CA VAL A 199 0.32 9.80 -5.52
C VAL A 199 -0.73 9.77 -6.64
N GLU A 200 -0.87 10.85 -7.40
CA GLU A 200 -1.81 10.93 -8.53
C GLU A 200 -1.47 9.91 -9.62
N GLN A 201 -0.19 9.72 -9.93
CA GLN A 201 0.29 8.75 -10.90
C GLN A 201 -0.07 7.31 -10.50
N VAL A 202 0.19 6.93 -9.24
CA VAL A 202 -0.12 5.59 -8.74
C VAL A 202 -1.62 5.37 -8.65
N GLN A 203 -2.40 6.35 -8.20
CA GLN A 203 -3.86 6.26 -8.19
C GLN A 203 -4.45 6.08 -9.60
N LYS A 204 -3.92 6.79 -10.59
CA LYS A 204 -4.33 6.60 -11.99
C LYS A 204 -4.03 5.18 -12.46
N TYR A 205 -2.82 4.67 -12.20
CA TYR A 205 -2.44 3.31 -12.55
C TYR A 205 -3.37 2.26 -11.92
N LEU A 206 -3.71 2.40 -10.64
CA LEU A 206 -4.64 1.51 -9.95
C LEU A 206 -6.06 1.56 -10.56
N LYS A 207 -6.56 2.75 -10.90
CA LYS A 207 -7.85 2.90 -11.59
C LYS A 207 -7.86 2.22 -12.95
N ASP A 208 -6.78 2.34 -13.72
CA ASP A 208 -6.64 1.70 -15.03
C ASP A 208 -6.63 0.16 -14.92
N ILE A 209 -5.99 -0.40 -13.88
CA ILE A 209 -6.02 -1.85 -13.61
C ILE A 209 -7.43 -2.30 -13.24
N VAL A 210 -8.11 -1.60 -12.33
CA VAL A 210 -9.46 -1.94 -11.88
C VAL A 210 -10.45 -1.89 -13.06
N SER A 211 -10.35 -0.86 -13.92
CA SER A 211 -11.20 -0.75 -15.10
C SER A 211 -10.99 -1.92 -16.08
N LYS A 212 -9.73 -2.27 -16.37
CA LYS A 212 -9.40 -3.44 -17.21
C LYS A 212 -9.87 -4.75 -16.61
N GLN A 213 -9.75 -4.94 -15.29
CA GLN A 213 -10.30 -6.13 -14.62
C GLN A 213 -11.82 -6.18 -14.70
N GLY A 214 -12.50 -5.02 -14.60
CA GLY A 214 -13.96 -4.91 -14.80
C GLY A 214 -14.37 -5.33 -16.21
N GLU A 215 -13.67 -4.84 -17.23
CA GLU A 215 -13.89 -5.22 -18.63
C GLU A 215 -13.67 -6.73 -18.88
N ILE A 216 -12.61 -7.31 -18.29
CA ILE A 216 -12.32 -8.75 -18.38
C ILE A 216 -13.42 -9.55 -17.68
N LYS A 217 -13.87 -9.14 -16.47
CA LYS A 217 -14.98 -9.82 -15.78
C LYS A 217 -16.26 -9.76 -16.59
N GLN A 218 -16.59 -8.62 -17.18
CA GLN A 218 -17.76 -8.46 -18.02
C GLN A 218 -17.65 -9.28 -19.30
N PHE A 219 -16.47 -9.34 -19.94
CA PHE A 219 -16.22 -10.21 -21.09
C PHE A 219 -16.41 -11.68 -20.73
N LEU A 220 -15.84 -12.15 -19.61
CA LEU A 220 -15.98 -13.54 -19.15
C LEU A 220 -17.43 -13.88 -18.80
N SER A 221 -18.18 -12.94 -18.18
CA SER A 221 -19.62 -13.10 -17.92
C SER A 221 -20.40 -13.26 -19.23
N ASN A 222 -20.16 -12.39 -20.20
CA ASN A 222 -20.83 -12.47 -21.52
C ASN A 222 -20.51 -13.77 -22.25
N VAL A 223 -19.27 -14.29 -22.15
CA VAL A 223 -18.89 -15.59 -22.73
C VAL A 223 -19.61 -16.73 -22.01
N ALA A 224 -19.68 -16.70 -20.67
CA ALA A 224 -20.40 -17.73 -19.91
C ALA A 224 -21.89 -17.75 -20.24
N ASP A 225 -22.53 -16.60 -20.38
CA ASP A 225 -23.93 -16.48 -20.78
C ASP A 225 -24.15 -17.04 -22.19
N THR A 226 -23.28 -16.73 -23.14
CA THR A 226 -23.33 -17.25 -24.52
C THR A 226 -23.16 -18.77 -24.57
N VAL A 227 -22.24 -19.34 -23.79
CA VAL A 227 -22.04 -20.79 -23.68
C VAL A 227 -23.26 -21.46 -23.06
N THR A 228 -23.84 -20.88 -22.02
CA THR A 228 -25.05 -21.39 -21.36
C THR A 228 -26.24 -21.41 -22.34
N GLU A 229 -26.42 -20.33 -23.09
CA GLU A 229 -27.49 -20.26 -24.13
C GLU A 229 -27.29 -21.30 -25.23
N PHE A 230 -26.03 -21.49 -25.67
CA PHE A 230 -25.71 -22.52 -26.64
C PHE A 230 -26.00 -23.94 -26.13
N VAL A 231 -25.58 -24.26 -24.90
CA VAL A 231 -25.83 -25.55 -24.25
C VAL A 231 -27.34 -25.80 -24.13
N ASN A 232 -28.13 -24.80 -23.71
CA ASN A 232 -29.58 -24.92 -23.61
C ASN A 232 -30.23 -25.22 -24.99
N LYS A 233 -29.81 -24.51 -26.06
CA LYS A 233 -30.28 -24.76 -27.42
C LYS A 233 -29.96 -26.19 -27.91
N VAL A 234 -28.77 -26.71 -27.57
CA VAL A 234 -28.38 -28.09 -27.90
C VAL A 234 -29.24 -29.09 -27.11
N VAL A 235 -29.48 -28.86 -25.83
CA VAL A 235 -30.35 -29.73 -25.01
C VAL A 235 -31.77 -29.73 -25.52
N ASP A 236 -32.35 -28.58 -25.88
CA ASP A 236 -33.72 -28.50 -26.42
C ASP A 236 -33.82 -29.14 -27.79
N PHE A 237 -32.80 -29.02 -28.64
CA PHE A 237 -32.71 -29.72 -29.92
C PHE A 237 -32.70 -31.25 -29.74
N ILE A 238 -31.91 -31.76 -28.80
CA ILE A 238 -31.85 -33.21 -28.50
C ILE A 238 -33.19 -33.70 -27.95
N ARG A 239 -33.84 -32.93 -27.04
CA ARG A 239 -35.18 -33.25 -26.53
C ARG A 239 -36.23 -33.30 -27.64
N GLY A 240 -36.11 -32.41 -28.63
CA GLY A 240 -37.04 -32.41 -29.78
C GLY A 240 -36.85 -33.57 -30.77
N ILE A 241 -35.69 -34.24 -30.74
CA ILE A 241 -35.43 -35.42 -31.57
C ILE A 241 -35.88 -36.73 -30.90
N PHE A 242 -35.76 -36.80 -29.56
CA PHE A 242 -35.97 -38.05 -28.79
C PHE A 242 -37.23 -38.01 -27.91
N GLY A 243 -38.01 -36.95 -27.94
CA GLY A 243 -39.33 -36.80 -27.32
C GLY A 243 -40.42 -36.82 -28.36
#